data_b243f5d3f3eb3ae08aa47454616e5f25
#
_entry.id   b243f5d3f3eb3ae08aa47454616e5f25
#
_cell.length_a   1.000
_cell.length_b   1.000
_cell.length_c   1.000
_cell.angle_alpha   90.00
_cell.angle_beta   90.00
_cell.angle_gamma   90.00
#
_symmetry.space_group_name_H-M   'P 1'
#
loop_
_entity.id
_entity.type
_entity.pdbx_description
1 polymer ?
#
loop_
_entity_poly.entity_id
_entity_poly.type
_entity_poly.pdbx_seq_one_letter_code
_entity_poly.pdbx_strand_id
1 'polypeptide(L)'
;MATTFPEYDWVKNLVGNSPHFEVTLLEKGVDLHSFEPTPENILQISKADLFIYVGGESDEWVEKALENPENKNRKVVNMLHVLGDKVKAEEHVEGMEEEHHEDADHEEHAEGEEEEEMDEHVWLSLRNASILVQHIADTLSTIAPAQKEMIALNAARYREKLEALDADFAKAIVPGKTILFGDRFPFRYLVDDYKIPYFAAFVGCSAETEASFKTIAFLAKKVDELQLKTIFVLESRSHRIAETIRENTKSKDQQILPLHSLQSISDVDLQNGVDYYLLMRQNLEVLKRAL
;
A
#
# COMPACT_ATOMS: atom_id res chain seq x y z
N MET A 1 6.65 10.16 -13.90
CA MET A 1 5.24 10.05 -13.54
C MET A 1 5.04 8.80 -12.72
N ALA A 2 4.24 8.84 -11.68
CA ALA A 2 3.96 7.73 -10.76
C ALA A 2 2.44 7.58 -10.57
N THR A 3 1.94 6.35 -10.41
CA THR A 3 0.51 6.09 -10.21
C THR A 3 0.11 6.37 -8.77
N THR A 4 0.90 5.99 -7.77
CA THR A 4 0.58 6.14 -6.36
C THR A 4 1.56 7.06 -5.62
N PHE A 5 1.18 7.47 -4.42
CA PHE A 5 1.94 8.41 -3.61
C PHE A 5 3.35 7.89 -3.22
N PRO A 6 3.56 6.62 -2.82
CA PRO A 6 4.88 6.14 -2.41
C PRO A 6 5.95 6.34 -3.49
N GLU A 7 5.69 5.90 -4.74
CA GLU A 7 6.63 6.04 -5.84
C GLU A 7 6.90 7.50 -6.18
N TYR A 8 5.85 8.33 -6.16
CA TYR A 8 5.98 9.77 -6.38
C TYR A 8 6.93 10.40 -5.35
N ASP A 9 6.75 10.09 -4.07
CA ASP A 9 7.58 10.62 -3.00
C ASP A 9 9.02 10.11 -3.10
N TRP A 10 9.21 8.83 -3.40
CA TRP A 10 10.55 8.27 -3.60
C TRP A 10 11.28 8.95 -4.74
N VAL A 11 10.63 9.15 -5.91
CA VAL A 11 11.24 9.88 -7.03
C VAL A 11 11.61 11.29 -6.61
N LYS A 12 10.75 12.01 -5.89
CA LYS A 12 11.06 13.37 -5.37
C LYS A 12 12.28 13.36 -4.46
N ASN A 13 12.40 12.38 -3.57
CA ASN A 13 13.57 12.24 -2.71
C ASN A 13 14.85 11.95 -3.51
N LEU A 14 14.76 11.17 -4.59
CA LEU A 14 15.88 10.83 -5.46
C LEU A 14 16.37 12.01 -6.29
N VAL A 15 15.45 12.80 -6.87
CA VAL A 15 15.80 13.92 -7.75
C VAL A 15 16.00 15.24 -6.98
N GLY A 16 15.50 15.33 -5.75
CA GLY A 16 15.56 16.53 -4.92
C GLY A 16 14.92 17.74 -5.60
N ASN A 17 15.48 18.91 -5.39
CA ASN A 17 15.03 20.16 -6.00
C ASN A 17 15.69 20.43 -7.38
N SER A 18 16.13 19.39 -8.07
CA SER A 18 16.77 19.56 -9.38
C SER A 18 15.78 20.08 -10.43
N PRO A 19 16.08 21.18 -11.14
CA PRO A 19 15.21 21.74 -12.15
C PRO A 19 15.14 20.90 -13.45
N HIS A 20 15.91 19.82 -13.51
CA HIS A 20 15.93 18.93 -14.67
C HIS A 20 14.82 17.87 -14.64
N PHE A 21 14.07 17.78 -13.55
CA PHE A 21 13.02 16.78 -13.39
C PHE A 21 11.70 17.45 -13.03
N GLU A 22 10.67 17.01 -13.72
CA GLU A 22 9.28 17.22 -13.34
C GLU A 22 8.71 15.90 -12.85
N VAL A 23 8.21 15.87 -11.62
CA VAL A 23 7.66 14.66 -10.99
C VAL A 23 6.16 14.85 -10.83
N THR A 24 5.40 13.99 -11.47
CA THR A 24 3.94 14.05 -11.49
C THR A 24 3.36 12.81 -10.82
N LEU A 25 2.43 13.02 -9.90
CA LEU A 25 1.54 11.99 -9.38
C LEU A 25 0.30 11.97 -10.26
N LEU A 26 -0.10 10.79 -10.74
CA LEU A 26 -1.15 10.63 -11.72
C LEU A 26 -2.50 11.12 -11.17
N GLU A 27 -2.86 10.66 -9.98
CA GLU A 27 -4.05 11.12 -9.26
C GLU A 27 -3.76 11.32 -7.77
N LYS A 28 -4.58 12.15 -7.12
CA LYS A 28 -4.44 12.48 -5.71
C LYS A 28 -5.75 12.23 -4.99
N GLY A 29 -5.67 11.63 -3.81
CA GLY A 29 -6.84 11.36 -2.99
C GLY A 29 -7.80 10.29 -3.56
N VAL A 30 -7.34 9.51 -4.53
CA VAL A 30 -8.09 8.41 -5.15
C VAL A 30 -7.54 7.08 -4.62
N ASP A 31 -8.43 6.14 -4.41
CA ASP A 31 -8.08 4.77 -4.04
C ASP A 31 -7.58 4.03 -5.30
N LEU A 32 -6.46 3.32 -5.20
CA LEU A 32 -5.86 2.56 -6.30
C LEU A 32 -6.87 1.61 -6.95
N HIS A 33 -7.62 0.89 -6.12
CA HIS A 33 -8.58 -0.14 -6.56
C HIS A 33 -9.85 0.42 -7.25
N SER A 34 -10.06 1.74 -7.23
CA SER A 34 -11.17 2.41 -7.91
C SER A 34 -10.73 3.42 -8.97
N PHE A 35 -9.44 3.41 -9.31
CA PHE A 35 -8.90 4.36 -10.28
C PHE A 35 -9.17 3.94 -11.72
N GLU A 36 -9.77 4.85 -12.49
CA GLU A 36 -9.92 4.73 -13.95
C GLU A 36 -9.17 5.88 -14.65
N PRO A 37 -8.25 5.58 -15.61
CA PRO A 37 -7.48 6.61 -16.26
C PRO A 37 -8.33 7.43 -17.23
N THR A 38 -8.15 8.75 -17.19
CA THR A 38 -8.72 9.64 -18.19
C THR A 38 -7.88 9.66 -19.48
N PRO A 39 -8.44 10.11 -20.63
CA PRO A 39 -7.64 10.30 -21.85
C PRO A 39 -6.43 11.22 -21.65
N GLU A 40 -6.52 12.20 -20.73
CA GLU A 40 -5.41 13.08 -20.40
C GLU A 40 -4.31 12.32 -19.66
N ASN A 41 -4.65 11.44 -18.71
CA ASN A 41 -3.70 10.57 -18.04
C ASN A 41 -2.93 9.70 -19.05
N ILE A 42 -3.62 9.07 -19.99
CA ILE A 42 -3.00 8.25 -21.04
C ILE A 42 -2.03 9.08 -21.88
N LEU A 43 -2.42 10.31 -22.27
CA LEU A 43 -1.56 11.20 -23.02
C LEU A 43 -0.30 11.61 -22.22
N GLN A 44 -0.44 11.90 -20.95
CA GLN A 44 0.69 12.22 -20.07
C GLN A 44 1.64 11.02 -19.91
N ILE A 45 1.10 9.83 -19.71
CA ILE A 45 1.87 8.58 -19.64
C ILE A 45 2.64 8.35 -20.95
N SER A 46 2.01 8.61 -22.11
CA SER A 46 2.65 8.39 -23.42
C SER A 46 3.89 9.28 -23.64
N LYS A 47 3.94 10.45 -23.00
CA LYS A 47 5.02 11.45 -23.10
C LYS A 47 6.10 11.31 -22.04
N ALA A 48 5.83 10.62 -20.95
CA ALA A 48 6.73 10.50 -19.81
C ALA A 48 8.08 9.86 -20.20
N ASP A 49 9.16 10.29 -19.58
CA ASP A 49 10.47 9.62 -19.69
C ASP A 49 10.55 8.39 -18.79
N LEU A 50 9.86 8.45 -17.67
CA LEU A 50 9.72 7.35 -16.71
C LEU A 50 8.26 7.26 -16.24
N PHE A 51 7.67 6.09 -16.36
CA PHE A 51 6.38 5.75 -15.78
C PHE A 51 6.56 4.63 -14.77
N ILE A 52 6.05 4.83 -13.55
CA ILE A 52 6.14 3.87 -12.45
C ILE A 52 4.71 3.54 -12.02
N TYR A 53 4.43 2.27 -11.84
CA TYR A 53 3.14 1.76 -11.40
C TYR A 53 3.33 0.53 -10.52
N VAL A 54 2.28 0.16 -9.78
CA VAL A 54 2.35 -0.96 -8.84
C VAL A 54 2.38 -2.29 -9.60
N GLY A 55 1.41 -2.51 -10.47
CA GLY A 55 1.07 -3.79 -11.09
C GLY A 55 -0.09 -4.46 -10.33
N GLY A 56 -0.48 -5.66 -10.75
CA GLY A 56 -1.64 -6.37 -10.23
C GLY A 56 -2.93 -5.95 -10.91
N GLU A 57 -4.07 -6.36 -10.34
CA GLU A 57 -5.39 -6.17 -10.94
C GLU A 57 -5.79 -4.69 -11.06
N SER A 58 -5.49 -3.88 -10.04
CA SER A 58 -5.79 -2.45 -10.04
C SER A 58 -5.10 -1.68 -11.17
N ASP A 59 -4.05 -2.23 -11.73
CA ASP A 59 -3.26 -1.62 -12.81
C ASP A 59 -3.41 -2.34 -14.17
N GLU A 60 -4.42 -3.21 -14.38
CA GLU A 60 -4.68 -3.88 -15.67
C GLU A 60 -4.85 -2.89 -16.84
N TRP A 61 -5.45 -1.73 -16.57
CA TRP A 61 -5.59 -0.65 -17.55
C TRP A 61 -4.26 -0.16 -18.11
N VAL A 62 -3.15 -0.36 -17.39
CA VAL A 62 -1.80 0.12 -17.76
C VAL A 62 -1.32 -0.52 -19.06
N GLU A 63 -1.62 -1.78 -19.31
CA GLU A 63 -1.20 -2.45 -20.57
C GLU A 63 -1.65 -1.64 -21.79
N LYS A 64 -2.93 -1.24 -21.83
CA LYS A 64 -3.48 -0.41 -22.92
C LYS A 64 -2.84 0.97 -22.99
N ALA A 65 -2.54 1.57 -21.82
CA ALA A 65 -1.88 2.87 -21.75
C ALA A 65 -0.44 2.86 -22.28
N LEU A 66 0.20 1.68 -22.28
CA LEU A 66 1.57 1.52 -22.73
C LEU A 66 1.72 1.24 -24.23
N GLU A 67 0.66 0.85 -24.94
CA GLU A 67 0.72 0.39 -26.35
C GLU A 67 1.28 1.43 -27.34
N ASN A 68 0.93 2.71 -27.18
CA ASN A 68 1.23 3.77 -28.17
C ASN A 68 2.00 4.94 -27.55
N PRO A 69 3.26 4.77 -27.14
CA PRO A 69 4.04 5.84 -26.54
C PRO A 69 4.43 6.91 -27.57
N GLU A 70 4.17 8.19 -27.26
CA GLU A 70 4.78 9.31 -28.01
C GLU A 70 6.29 9.32 -27.77
N ASN A 71 6.72 9.13 -26.51
CA ASN A 71 8.14 8.96 -26.16
C ASN A 71 8.55 7.49 -26.29
N LYS A 72 9.17 7.13 -27.41
CA LYS A 72 9.66 5.77 -27.68
C LYS A 72 10.82 5.32 -26.78
N ASN A 73 11.45 6.25 -26.05
CA ASN A 73 12.52 5.95 -25.10
C ASN A 73 12.02 5.84 -23.66
N ARG A 74 10.70 5.97 -23.46
CA ARG A 74 10.08 5.84 -22.14
C ARG A 74 10.56 4.59 -21.42
N LYS A 75 10.95 4.74 -20.17
CA LYS A 75 11.20 3.63 -19.25
C LYS A 75 9.93 3.36 -18.44
N VAL A 76 9.70 2.11 -18.15
CA VAL A 76 8.55 1.65 -17.38
C VAL A 76 9.04 0.79 -16.23
N VAL A 77 8.52 1.05 -15.03
CA VAL A 77 8.83 0.28 -13.82
C VAL A 77 7.51 -0.24 -13.26
N ASN A 78 7.35 -1.55 -13.28
CA ASN A 78 6.30 -2.28 -12.57
C ASN A 78 6.90 -2.76 -11.24
N MET A 79 6.34 -2.31 -10.10
CA MET A 79 6.90 -2.60 -8.78
C MET A 79 6.82 -4.07 -8.41
N LEU A 80 5.69 -4.74 -8.71
CA LEU A 80 5.55 -6.19 -8.45
C LEU A 80 6.59 -6.97 -9.25
N HIS A 81 6.78 -6.62 -10.53
CA HIS A 81 7.78 -7.28 -11.38
C HIS A 81 9.22 -7.09 -10.83
N VAL A 82 9.55 -5.90 -10.35
CA VAL A 82 10.87 -5.62 -9.74
C VAL A 82 11.11 -6.48 -8.49
N LEU A 83 10.07 -6.70 -7.69
CA LEU A 83 10.16 -7.46 -6.46
C LEU A 83 10.18 -8.98 -6.69
N GLY A 84 9.58 -9.47 -7.78
CA GLY A 84 9.59 -10.90 -8.15
C GLY A 84 9.15 -11.81 -6.99
N ASP A 85 9.96 -12.75 -6.59
CA ASP A 85 9.65 -13.74 -5.53
C ASP A 85 9.36 -13.13 -4.15
N LYS A 86 9.45 -11.82 -3.97
CA LYS A 86 9.07 -11.12 -2.74
C LYS A 86 7.62 -10.69 -2.72
N VAL A 87 6.94 -10.75 -3.86
CA VAL A 87 5.51 -10.49 -3.94
C VAL A 87 4.76 -11.61 -3.22
N LYS A 88 3.71 -11.26 -2.52
CA LYS A 88 2.89 -12.17 -1.74
C LYS A 88 1.48 -12.19 -2.30
N ALA A 89 0.90 -13.37 -2.30
CA ALA A 89 -0.53 -13.50 -2.51
C ALA A 89 -1.31 -12.81 -1.38
N GLU A 90 -2.51 -12.39 -1.68
CA GLU A 90 -3.47 -11.98 -0.66
C GLU A 90 -3.68 -13.10 0.36
N GLU A 91 -3.99 -12.76 1.58
CA GLU A 91 -4.17 -13.72 2.65
C GLU A 91 -5.54 -13.55 3.30
N HIS A 92 -6.37 -14.56 3.15
CA HIS A 92 -7.61 -14.65 3.89
C HIS A 92 -7.36 -15.28 5.27
N VAL A 93 -7.51 -14.48 6.33
CA VAL A 93 -7.43 -14.99 7.69
C VAL A 93 -8.82 -15.30 8.25
N GLU A 94 -8.87 -16.18 9.26
CA GLU A 94 -10.12 -16.60 9.91
C GLU A 94 -10.99 -15.40 10.29
N GLY A 95 -12.23 -15.39 9.81
CA GLY A 95 -13.24 -14.38 10.13
C GLY A 95 -13.31 -13.15 9.23
N MET A 96 -12.47 -13.06 8.22
CA MET A 96 -12.66 -12.09 7.15
C MET A 96 -13.97 -12.36 6.40
N GLU A 97 -14.55 -11.30 5.85
CA GLU A 97 -15.69 -11.41 4.96
C GLU A 97 -15.28 -12.18 3.70
N GLU A 98 -16.12 -13.11 3.26
CA GLU A 98 -15.94 -13.79 1.98
C GLU A 98 -16.36 -12.84 0.87
N GLU A 99 -15.52 -12.61 -0.14
CA GLU A 99 -15.89 -11.82 -1.30
C GLU A 99 -17.00 -12.54 -2.07
N HIS A 100 -18.15 -11.90 -2.21
CA HIS A 100 -19.21 -12.35 -3.09
C HIS A 100 -18.85 -11.93 -4.51
N HIS A 101 -18.14 -12.79 -5.24
CA HIS A 101 -18.19 -12.70 -6.69
C HIS A 101 -19.67 -12.91 -7.07
N GLU A 102 -20.33 -11.88 -7.63
CA GLU A 102 -21.64 -12.06 -8.26
C GLU A 102 -21.42 -13.03 -9.41
N ASP A 103 -21.64 -14.32 -9.14
CA ASP A 103 -21.73 -15.35 -10.17
C ASP A 103 -22.91 -15.02 -11.09
N ALA A 104 -22.60 -14.30 -12.17
CA ALA A 104 -23.46 -14.30 -13.33
C ALA A 104 -23.40 -15.72 -13.93
N ASP A 105 -24.51 -16.46 -13.76
CA ASP A 105 -24.82 -17.74 -14.40
C ASP A 105 -23.88 -18.10 -15.54
N HIS A 106 -22.88 -18.95 -15.32
CA HIS A 106 -22.22 -19.69 -16.36
C HIS A 106 -21.83 -21.10 -15.91
N GLU A 107 -22.29 -22.02 -16.76
CA GLU A 107 -22.17 -23.44 -16.79
C GLU A 107 -20.75 -23.95 -16.46
N GLU A 108 -20.74 -25.15 -15.82
CA GLU A 108 -19.58 -26.01 -15.60
C GLU A 108 -18.49 -25.88 -16.65
N HIS A 109 -17.37 -25.25 -16.32
CA HIS A 109 -16.10 -25.43 -17.03
C HIS A 109 -14.97 -25.69 -16.04
N ALA A 110 -14.42 -26.89 -16.23
CA ALA A 110 -13.06 -27.37 -15.92
C ALA A 110 -12.24 -26.57 -14.89
N GLU A 111 -11.68 -27.30 -13.92
CA GLU A 111 -10.56 -26.97 -13.06
C GLU A 111 -9.54 -26.07 -13.76
N GLY A 112 -9.76 -24.76 -13.75
CA GLY A 112 -8.72 -23.78 -13.97
C GLY A 112 -8.05 -23.53 -12.62
N GLU A 113 -6.74 -23.57 -12.57
CA GLU A 113 -5.96 -23.07 -11.44
C GLU A 113 -6.44 -21.63 -11.21
N GLU A 114 -7.10 -21.35 -10.08
CA GLU A 114 -7.42 -19.99 -9.66
C GLU A 114 -6.06 -19.28 -9.54
N GLU A 115 -5.81 -18.29 -10.38
CA GLU A 115 -4.59 -17.49 -10.27
C GLU A 115 -4.67 -16.75 -8.94
N GLU A 116 -3.73 -17.03 -8.04
CA GLU A 116 -3.67 -16.39 -6.73
C GLU A 116 -3.50 -14.87 -6.92
N GLU A 117 -4.46 -14.09 -6.46
CA GLU A 117 -4.39 -12.62 -6.47
C GLU A 117 -3.22 -12.15 -5.60
N MET A 118 -2.42 -11.23 -6.15
CA MET A 118 -1.24 -10.70 -5.48
C MET A 118 -1.56 -9.44 -4.70
N ASP A 119 -1.17 -9.39 -3.44
CA ASP A 119 -1.30 -8.18 -2.64
C ASP A 119 -0.42 -7.05 -3.22
N GLU A 120 -1.05 -5.96 -3.59
CA GLU A 120 -0.45 -4.82 -4.29
C GLU A 120 0.27 -3.84 -3.35
N HIS A 121 0.05 -3.93 -2.03
CA HIS A 121 0.50 -2.94 -1.04
C HIS A 121 1.99 -3.10 -0.65
N VAL A 122 2.84 -3.38 -1.65
CA VAL A 122 4.27 -3.71 -1.50
C VAL A 122 5.09 -2.61 -0.81
N TRP A 123 4.63 -1.36 -0.89
CA TRP A 123 5.29 -0.20 -0.29
C TRP A 123 5.20 -0.16 1.24
N LEU A 124 4.31 -0.95 1.85
CA LEU A 124 4.18 -1.03 3.30
C LEU A 124 5.27 -1.89 3.97
N SER A 125 6.12 -2.55 3.16
CA SER A 125 7.41 -3.10 3.60
C SER A 125 8.52 -2.09 3.38
N LEU A 126 9.20 -1.68 4.44
CA LEU A 126 10.39 -0.82 4.34
C LEU A 126 11.55 -1.49 3.59
N ARG A 127 11.60 -2.82 3.62
CA ARG A 127 12.59 -3.64 2.91
C ARG A 127 12.32 -3.62 1.41
N ASN A 128 11.06 -3.81 1.01
CA ASN A 128 10.64 -3.67 -0.39
C ASN A 128 10.85 -2.24 -0.89
N ALA A 129 10.45 -1.24 -0.10
CA ALA A 129 10.68 0.16 -0.42
C ALA A 129 12.16 0.46 -0.69
N SER A 130 13.10 -0.08 0.11
CA SER A 130 14.53 0.08 -0.11
C SER A 130 15.00 -0.52 -1.45
N ILE A 131 14.46 -1.69 -1.85
CA ILE A 131 14.75 -2.33 -3.15
C ILE A 131 14.22 -1.47 -4.29
N LEU A 132 12.96 -1.05 -4.20
CA LEU A 132 12.29 -0.24 -5.23
C LEU A 132 12.96 1.11 -5.42
N VAL A 133 13.31 1.80 -4.34
CA VAL A 133 14.08 3.06 -4.36
C VAL A 133 15.40 2.89 -5.11
N GLN A 134 16.14 1.81 -4.88
CA GLN A 134 17.38 1.55 -5.61
C GLN A 134 17.12 1.32 -7.08
N HIS A 135 16.12 0.50 -7.44
CA HIS A 135 15.78 0.22 -8.84
C HIS A 135 15.36 1.48 -9.60
N ILE A 136 14.53 2.34 -8.96
CA ILE A 136 14.11 3.63 -9.52
C ILE A 136 15.33 4.55 -9.72
N ALA A 137 16.25 4.60 -8.75
CA ALA A 137 17.46 5.41 -8.87
C ALA A 137 18.36 4.97 -10.03
N ASP A 138 18.52 3.66 -10.22
CA ASP A 138 19.28 3.09 -11.33
C ASP A 138 18.63 3.43 -12.68
N THR A 139 17.30 3.31 -12.77
CA THR A 139 16.52 3.67 -13.95
C THR A 139 16.65 5.18 -14.28
N LEU A 140 16.47 6.05 -13.28
CA LEU A 140 16.66 7.49 -13.43
C LEU A 140 18.09 7.85 -13.89
N SER A 141 19.09 7.13 -13.39
CA SER A 141 20.49 7.32 -13.78
C SER A 141 20.75 6.97 -15.25
N THR A 142 19.97 6.06 -15.84
CA THR A 142 20.06 5.76 -17.28
C THR A 142 19.38 6.84 -18.14
N ILE A 143 18.30 7.45 -17.62
CA ILE A 143 17.57 8.51 -18.30
C ILE A 143 18.34 9.83 -18.25
N ALA A 144 18.93 10.15 -17.11
CA ALA A 144 19.64 11.39 -16.84
C ALA A 144 21.11 11.14 -16.38
N PRO A 145 22.03 10.69 -17.26
CA PRO A 145 23.39 10.33 -16.86
C PRO A 145 24.18 11.46 -16.21
N ALA A 146 23.89 12.71 -16.59
CA ALA A 146 24.52 13.89 -15.98
C ALA A 146 24.15 14.11 -14.50
N GLN A 147 23.06 13.52 -14.05
CA GLN A 147 22.55 13.61 -12.66
C GLN A 147 22.86 12.35 -11.83
N LYS A 148 23.52 11.35 -12.42
CA LYS A 148 23.72 10.02 -11.82
C LYS A 148 24.33 10.08 -10.43
N GLU A 149 25.37 10.89 -10.21
CA GLU A 149 26.05 10.98 -8.92
C GLU A 149 25.14 11.56 -7.83
N MET A 150 24.35 12.58 -8.17
CA MET A 150 23.37 13.18 -7.26
C MET A 150 22.28 12.16 -6.90
N ILE A 151 21.72 11.48 -7.91
CA ILE A 151 20.67 10.48 -7.72
C ILE A 151 21.19 9.33 -6.81
N ALA A 152 22.38 8.80 -7.10
CA ALA A 152 22.98 7.73 -6.31
C ALA A 152 23.22 8.14 -4.85
N LEU A 153 23.73 9.37 -4.60
CA LEU A 153 23.91 9.89 -3.26
C LEU A 153 22.57 10.03 -2.51
N ASN A 154 21.54 10.55 -3.17
CA ASN A 154 20.22 10.69 -2.58
C ASN A 154 19.60 9.33 -2.28
N ALA A 155 19.73 8.35 -3.19
CA ALA A 155 19.26 6.99 -2.99
C ALA A 155 19.92 6.34 -1.77
N ALA A 156 21.26 6.44 -1.65
CA ALA A 156 21.99 5.88 -0.51
C ALA A 156 21.49 6.48 0.82
N ARG A 157 21.34 7.82 0.89
CA ARG A 157 20.85 8.51 2.08
C ARG A 157 19.41 8.15 2.44
N TYR A 158 18.55 8.02 1.42
CA TYR A 158 17.15 7.70 1.66
C TYR A 158 16.98 6.25 2.13
N ARG A 159 17.72 5.32 1.52
CA ARG A 159 17.73 3.92 1.94
C ARG A 159 18.28 3.73 3.35
N GLU A 160 19.32 4.47 3.73
CA GLU A 160 19.82 4.48 5.12
C GLU A 160 18.74 4.89 6.12
N LYS A 161 17.89 5.89 5.78
CA LYS A 161 16.73 6.26 6.60
C LYS A 161 15.69 5.14 6.69
N LEU A 162 15.39 4.47 5.57
CA LEU A 162 14.44 3.36 5.55
C LEU A 162 14.95 2.17 6.39
N GLU A 163 16.22 1.83 6.27
CA GLU A 163 16.87 0.76 7.04
C GLU A 163 16.88 1.07 8.56
N ALA A 164 17.12 2.33 8.92
CA ALA A 164 17.03 2.75 10.32
C ALA A 164 15.61 2.64 10.86
N LEU A 165 14.61 3.01 10.05
CA LEU A 165 13.20 2.89 10.44
C LEU A 165 12.75 1.43 10.51
N ASP A 166 13.21 0.54 9.61
CA ASP A 166 12.98 -0.91 9.68
C ASP A 166 13.51 -1.49 11.00
N ALA A 167 14.72 -1.08 11.40
CA ALA A 167 15.29 -1.49 12.68
C ALA A 167 14.49 -0.97 13.88
N ASP A 168 13.93 0.24 13.80
CA ASP A 168 13.06 0.80 14.84
C ASP A 168 11.73 0.03 14.95
N PHE A 169 11.12 -0.36 13.82
CA PHE A 169 9.95 -1.26 13.80
C PHE A 169 10.28 -2.61 14.44
N ALA A 170 11.35 -3.26 13.99
CA ALA A 170 11.78 -4.56 14.51
C ALA A 170 12.04 -4.53 16.04
N LYS A 171 12.54 -3.42 16.57
CA LYS A 171 12.78 -3.23 18.00
C LYS A 171 11.51 -2.94 18.79
N ALA A 172 10.54 -2.24 18.18
CA ALA A 172 9.33 -1.80 18.86
C ALA A 172 8.25 -2.87 18.92
N ILE A 173 8.19 -3.74 17.92
CA ILE A 173 7.19 -4.80 17.84
C ILE A 173 7.45 -5.87 18.90
N VAL A 174 6.46 -6.12 19.74
CA VAL A 174 6.53 -7.14 20.78
C VAL A 174 6.08 -8.48 20.19
N PRO A 175 6.92 -9.52 20.19
CA PRO A 175 6.57 -10.82 19.65
C PRO A 175 5.30 -11.41 20.29
N GLY A 176 4.41 -11.97 19.45
CA GLY A 176 3.17 -12.62 19.89
C GLY A 176 2.02 -11.67 20.21
N LYS A 177 2.19 -10.37 20.06
CA LYS A 177 1.09 -9.43 20.13
C LYS A 177 0.31 -9.43 18.82
N THR A 178 -1.00 -9.57 18.94
CA THR A 178 -1.93 -9.59 17.80
C THR A 178 -2.55 -8.20 17.59
N ILE A 179 -2.71 -7.80 16.35
CA ILE A 179 -3.48 -6.62 15.96
C ILE A 179 -4.82 -7.02 15.34
N LEU A 180 -5.81 -6.14 15.43
CA LEU A 180 -7.12 -6.37 14.85
C LEU A 180 -7.60 -5.12 14.13
N PHE A 181 -7.99 -5.30 12.87
CA PHE A 181 -8.53 -4.26 12.00
C PHE A 181 -10.04 -4.39 11.87
N GLY A 182 -10.74 -3.30 12.13
CA GLY A 182 -12.16 -3.13 11.80
C GLY A 182 -12.33 -2.45 10.45
N ASP A 183 -11.56 -2.88 9.45
CA ASP A 183 -11.47 -2.28 8.11
C ASP A 183 -10.82 -3.28 7.14
N ARG A 184 -10.54 -2.84 5.88
CA ARG A 184 -9.64 -3.52 4.93
C ARG A 184 -8.22 -3.60 5.50
N PHE A 185 -7.45 -4.58 5.06
CA PHE A 185 -6.13 -4.86 5.61
C PHE A 185 -5.02 -4.79 4.56
N PRO A 186 -4.53 -3.62 4.18
CA PRO A 186 -3.43 -3.48 3.20
C PRO A 186 -2.04 -3.75 3.80
N PHE A 187 -1.93 -4.13 5.07
CA PHE A 187 -0.65 -4.23 5.79
C PHE A 187 0.01 -5.62 5.73
N ARG A 188 -0.35 -6.46 4.73
CA ARG A 188 0.18 -7.82 4.55
C ARG A 188 1.70 -7.89 4.63
N TYR A 189 2.40 -7.01 3.91
CA TYR A 189 3.87 -6.97 3.92
C TYR A 189 4.45 -6.48 5.23
N LEU A 190 3.83 -5.49 5.86
CA LEU A 190 4.28 -4.99 7.17
C LEU A 190 4.18 -6.08 8.25
N VAL A 191 3.04 -6.74 8.35
CA VAL A 191 2.86 -7.79 9.38
C VAL A 191 3.76 -9.00 9.12
N ASP A 192 4.05 -9.34 7.86
CA ASP A 192 4.97 -10.41 7.54
C ASP A 192 6.42 -10.05 7.89
N ASP A 193 6.85 -8.82 7.60
CA ASP A 193 8.19 -8.35 7.93
C ASP A 193 8.51 -8.45 9.43
N TYR A 194 7.52 -8.15 10.29
CA TYR A 194 7.71 -8.12 11.74
C TYR A 194 7.00 -9.25 12.49
N LYS A 195 6.43 -10.22 11.76
CA LYS A 195 5.74 -11.42 12.31
C LYS A 195 4.64 -11.05 13.31
N ILE A 196 3.76 -10.13 12.90
CA ILE A 196 2.63 -9.68 13.71
C ILE A 196 1.39 -10.53 13.34
N PRO A 197 0.84 -11.35 14.24
CA PRO A 197 -0.45 -11.99 14.01
C PRO A 197 -1.56 -10.95 13.89
N TYR A 198 -2.55 -11.19 13.03
CA TYR A 198 -3.61 -10.23 12.83
C TYR A 198 -4.96 -10.88 12.55
N PHE A 199 -6.03 -10.09 12.75
CA PHE A 199 -7.39 -10.32 12.27
C PHE A 199 -7.88 -9.06 11.59
N ALA A 200 -8.73 -9.18 10.57
CA ALA A 200 -9.30 -8.03 9.86
C ALA A 200 -10.71 -8.33 9.34
N ALA A 201 -11.44 -7.29 9.01
CA ALA A 201 -12.78 -7.44 8.44
C ALA A 201 -12.72 -7.89 6.97
N PHE A 202 -11.76 -7.37 6.20
CA PHE A 202 -11.61 -7.65 4.77
C PHE A 202 -10.13 -7.79 4.38
N VAL A 203 -9.88 -8.40 3.24
CA VAL A 203 -8.56 -8.37 2.58
C VAL A 203 -8.18 -6.96 2.14
N GLY A 204 -6.93 -6.75 1.75
CA GLY A 204 -6.38 -5.42 1.43
C GLY A 204 -7.01 -4.76 0.22
N CYS A 205 -7.22 -5.51 -0.84
CA CYS A 205 -7.75 -5.04 -2.13
C CYS A 205 -9.28 -5.05 -2.22
N SER A 206 -9.99 -5.52 -1.18
CA SER A 206 -11.45 -5.58 -1.18
C SER A 206 -12.11 -4.22 -1.40
N ALA A 207 -13.14 -4.19 -2.23
CA ALA A 207 -14.03 -3.04 -2.43
C ALA A 207 -15.16 -2.95 -1.40
N GLU A 208 -15.31 -3.98 -0.54
CA GLU A 208 -16.38 -4.07 0.44
C GLU A 208 -16.33 -2.97 1.49
N THR A 209 -17.48 -2.42 1.82
CA THR A 209 -17.63 -1.33 2.81
C THR A 209 -18.51 -1.68 3.99
N GLU A 210 -19.18 -2.83 3.95
CA GLU A 210 -20.10 -3.31 4.99
C GLU A 210 -19.76 -4.76 5.36
N ALA A 211 -19.43 -4.98 6.62
CA ALA A 211 -19.18 -6.31 7.14
C ALA A 211 -20.46 -7.00 7.62
N SER A 212 -20.56 -8.31 7.41
CA SER A 212 -21.66 -9.11 7.91
C SER A 212 -21.70 -9.15 9.44
N PHE A 213 -22.85 -9.47 9.99
CA PHE A 213 -22.99 -9.69 11.44
C PHE A 213 -22.09 -10.82 11.94
N LYS A 214 -21.84 -11.85 11.12
CA LYS A 214 -20.95 -12.97 11.44
C LYS A 214 -19.50 -12.49 11.64
N THR A 215 -18.98 -11.70 10.71
CA THR A 215 -17.63 -11.09 10.78
C THR A 215 -17.50 -10.16 11.99
N ILE A 216 -18.46 -9.25 12.20
CA ILE A 216 -18.46 -8.35 13.36
C ILE A 216 -18.46 -9.13 14.69
N ALA A 217 -19.33 -10.14 14.82
CA ALA A 217 -19.41 -10.96 16.04
C ALA A 217 -18.12 -11.76 16.28
N PHE A 218 -17.52 -12.30 15.22
CA PHE A 218 -16.23 -13.00 15.29
C PHE A 218 -15.12 -12.06 15.77
N LEU A 219 -14.97 -10.88 15.16
CA LEU A 219 -13.93 -9.93 15.53
C LEU A 219 -14.12 -9.39 16.94
N ALA A 220 -15.35 -9.10 17.37
CA ALA A 220 -15.64 -8.69 18.74
C ALA A 220 -15.26 -9.79 19.75
N LYS A 221 -15.55 -11.05 19.42
CA LYS A 221 -15.14 -12.20 20.22
C LYS A 221 -13.61 -12.32 20.33
N LYS A 222 -12.87 -12.12 19.21
CA LYS A 222 -11.40 -12.12 19.22
C LYS A 222 -10.82 -10.98 20.06
N VAL A 223 -11.42 -9.78 20.01
CA VAL A 223 -11.04 -8.65 20.90
C VAL A 223 -11.16 -9.08 22.37
N ASP A 224 -12.27 -9.73 22.76
CA ASP A 224 -12.49 -10.18 24.13
C ASP A 224 -11.55 -11.32 24.55
N GLU A 225 -11.35 -12.32 23.68
CA GLU A 225 -10.50 -13.49 23.94
C GLU A 225 -9.03 -13.10 24.13
N LEU A 226 -8.54 -12.20 23.27
CA LEU A 226 -7.15 -11.74 23.27
C LEU A 226 -6.95 -10.50 24.15
N GLN A 227 -8.03 -9.99 24.75
CA GLN A 227 -8.02 -8.79 25.61
C GLN A 227 -7.41 -7.56 24.91
N LEU A 228 -7.70 -7.42 23.61
CA LEU A 228 -7.16 -6.32 22.81
C LEU A 228 -7.73 -4.97 23.30
N LYS A 229 -6.86 -3.99 23.41
CA LYS A 229 -7.21 -2.62 23.82
C LYS A 229 -7.38 -1.66 22.67
N THR A 230 -7.04 -2.13 21.45
CA THR A 230 -7.05 -1.31 20.24
C THR A 230 -7.71 -2.08 19.11
N ILE A 231 -8.58 -1.40 18.37
CA ILE A 231 -9.08 -1.80 17.06
C ILE A 231 -8.47 -0.82 16.06
N PHE A 232 -7.73 -1.33 15.08
CA PHE A 232 -7.15 -0.49 14.04
C PHE A 232 -8.12 -0.27 12.89
N VAL A 233 -7.96 0.85 12.22
CA VAL A 233 -8.70 1.25 11.01
C VAL A 233 -7.73 1.89 10.02
N LEU A 234 -8.17 2.09 8.79
CA LEU A 234 -7.45 2.94 7.85
C LEU A 234 -7.66 4.42 8.18
N GLU A 235 -6.89 5.30 7.53
CA GLU A 235 -6.97 6.76 7.64
C GLU A 235 -8.28 7.38 7.14
N SER A 236 -9.22 6.56 6.70
CA SER A 236 -10.53 6.98 6.20
C SER A 236 -11.33 7.75 7.25
N ARG A 237 -12.33 8.51 6.78
CA ARG A 237 -13.21 9.30 7.68
C ARG A 237 -14.28 8.47 8.39
N SER A 238 -14.55 7.25 7.92
CA SER A 238 -15.59 6.38 8.48
C SER A 238 -14.98 5.20 9.22
N HIS A 239 -15.32 5.04 10.48
CA HIS A 239 -14.86 3.93 11.34
C HIS A 239 -16.04 3.05 11.80
N ARG A 240 -17.14 3.03 11.03
CA ARG A 240 -18.41 2.37 11.41
C ARG A 240 -18.23 0.90 11.79
N ILE A 241 -17.41 0.17 11.05
CA ILE A 241 -17.18 -1.27 11.31
C ILE A 241 -16.46 -1.43 12.64
N ALA A 242 -15.36 -0.70 12.86
CA ALA A 242 -14.61 -0.75 14.11
C ALA A 242 -15.45 -0.31 15.32
N GLU A 243 -16.30 0.71 15.17
CA GLU A 243 -17.25 1.14 16.19
C GLU A 243 -18.27 0.04 16.50
N THR A 244 -18.82 -0.61 15.46
CA THR A 244 -19.78 -1.71 15.63
C THR A 244 -19.10 -2.92 16.30
N ILE A 245 -17.85 -3.24 15.93
CA ILE A 245 -17.09 -4.31 16.63
C ILE A 245 -16.95 -3.95 18.11
N ARG A 246 -16.48 -2.73 18.43
CA ARG A 246 -16.33 -2.27 19.83
C ARG A 246 -17.62 -2.37 20.63
N GLU A 247 -18.75 -1.92 20.05
CA GLU A 247 -20.06 -2.00 20.73
C GLU A 247 -20.52 -3.42 21.03
N ASN A 248 -19.99 -4.42 20.31
CA ASN A 248 -20.28 -5.84 20.52
C ASN A 248 -19.27 -6.55 21.43
N THR A 249 -18.21 -5.88 21.90
CA THR A 249 -17.29 -6.41 22.92
C THR A 249 -17.86 -6.27 24.33
N LYS A 250 -17.30 -7.02 25.27
CA LYS A 250 -17.71 -6.97 26.68
C LYS A 250 -17.38 -5.64 27.37
N SER A 251 -16.19 -5.09 27.12
CA SER A 251 -15.70 -3.90 27.80
C SER A 251 -16.10 -2.60 27.10
N LYS A 252 -16.22 -2.60 25.78
CA LYS A 252 -16.55 -1.44 24.93
C LYS A 252 -15.61 -0.24 25.12
N ASP A 253 -14.39 -0.49 25.62
CA ASP A 253 -13.41 0.55 25.98
C ASP A 253 -12.20 0.58 25.05
N GLN A 254 -12.24 -0.18 23.95
CA GLN A 254 -11.16 -0.22 22.98
C GLN A 254 -10.94 1.14 22.32
N GLN A 255 -9.67 1.52 22.17
CA GLN A 255 -9.30 2.66 21.35
C GLN A 255 -9.44 2.28 19.87
N ILE A 256 -9.94 3.19 19.06
CA ILE A 256 -9.92 3.05 17.60
C ILE A 256 -8.79 3.94 17.11
N LEU A 257 -7.77 3.33 16.50
CA LEU A 257 -6.56 4.03 16.07
C LEU A 257 -6.33 3.81 14.57
N PRO A 258 -6.11 4.91 13.80
CA PRO A 258 -5.80 4.78 12.38
C PRO A 258 -4.34 4.38 12.16
N LEU A 259 -4.12 3.49 11.17
CA LEU A 259 -2.86 3.30 10.48
C LEU A 259 -3.00 3.79 9.06
N HIS A 260 -1.99 4.48 8.55
CA HIS A 260 -1.99 5.05 7.22
C HIS A 260 -1.56 4.02 6.19
N SER A 261 -2.40 3.78 5.18
CA SER A 261 -2.09 2.86 4.07
C SER A 261 -1.07 3.43 3.06
N LEU A 262 -0.87 4.72 3.05
CA LEU A 262 -0.05 5.47 2.09
C LEU A 262 -0.52 5.35 0.62
N GLN A 263 -1.66 4.74 0.39
CA GLN A 263 -2.20 4.50 -0.95
C GLN A 263 -2.55 5.81 -1.66
N SER A 264 -3.11 6.74 -0.91
CA SER A 264 -3.48 8.06 -1.43
C SER A 264 -2.97 9.19 -0.53
N ILE A 265 -2.86 10.38 -1.11
CA ILE A 265 -2.43 11.60 -0.41
C ILE A 265 -3.26 12.79 -0.89
N SER A 266 -3.67 13.67 0.02
CA SER A 266 -4.38 14.89 -0.36
C SER A 266 -3.41 16.00 -0.78
N ASP A 267 -3.92 16.96 -1.57
CA ASP A 267 -3.13 18.17 -1.90
C ASP A 267 -2.72 18.95 -0.66
N VAL A 268 -3.55 18.96 0.37
CA VAL A 268 -3.25 19.63 1.64
C VAL A 268 -2.08 18.97 2.35
N ASP A 269 -2.03 17.64 2.36
CA ASP A 269 -0.93 16.89 2.99
C ASP A 269 0.38 17.12 2.24
N LEU A 270 0.35 17.11 0.89
CA LEU A 270 1.52 17.41 0.07
C LEU A 270 2.03 18.83 0.31
N GLN A 271 1.14 19.82 0.42
CA GLN A 271 1.51 21.22 0.73
C GLN A 271 2.09 21.36 2.14
N ASN A 272 1.64 20.55 3.09
CA ASN A 272 2.16 20.50 4.45
C ASN A 272 3.48 19.72 4.58
N GLY A 273 4.02 19.20 3.48
CA GLY A 273 5.27 18.46 3.47
C GLY A 273 5.18 17.04 4.06
N VAL A 274 3.98 16.45 4.01
CA VAL A 274 3.82 15.04 4.38
C VAL A 274 4.56 14.20 3.34
N ASP A 275 5.39 13.28 3.82
CA ASP A 275 6.18 12.37 3.01
C ASP A 275 5.99 10.90 3.44
N TYR A 276 6.43 9.97 2.61
CA TYR A 276 6.35 8.53 2.87
C TYR A 276 7.01 8.14 4.21
N TYR A 277 8.22 8.66 4.47
CA TYR A 277 8.96 8.34 5.68
C TYR A 277 8.23 8.83 6.93
N LEU A 278 7.66 10.02 6.90
CA LEU A 278 6.88 10.60 8.00
C LEU A 278 5.67 9.74 8.33
N LEU A 279 4.90 9.31 7.32
CA LEU A 279 3.70 8.48 7.52
C LEU A 279 4.07 7.10 8.07
N MET A 280 5.09 6.43 7.53
CA MET A 280 5.57 5.17 8.08
C MET A 280 6.05 5.32 9.54
N ARG A 281 6.71 6.42 9.87
CA ARG A 281 7.10 6.72 11.25
C ARG A 281 5.91 6.97 12.16
N GLN A 282 4.85 7.62 11.66
CA GLN A 282 3.60 7.78 12.40
C GLN A 282 2.93 6.42 12.66
N ASN A 283 2.89 5.53 11.67
CA ASN A 283 2.41 4.17 11.84
C ASN A 283 3.18 3.43 12.96
N LEU A 284 4.51 3.56 13.00
CA LEU A 284 5.32 3.00 14.08
C LEU A 284 4.89 3.53 15.45
N GLU A 285 4.68 4.84 15.60
CA GLU A 285 4.28 5.44 16.87
C GLU A 285 2.86 5.02 17.30
N VAL A 286 1.96 4.78 16.35
CA VAL A 286 0.64 4.22 16.63
C VAL A 286 0.76 2.78 17.11
N LEU A 287 1.55 1.93 16.45
CA LEU A 287 1.79 0.54 16.85
C LEU A 287 2.44 0.45 18.24
N LYS A 288 3.43 1.30 18.56
CA LYS A 288 4.07 1.35 19.89
C LYS A 288 3.09 1.64 21.03
N ARG A 289 2.02 2.40 20.75
CA ARG A 289 0.99 2.70 21.76
C ARG A 289 0.01 1.57 21.97
N ALA A 290 -0.17 0.75 20.94
CA ALA A 290 -1.18 -0.28 20.90
C ALA A 290 -0.66 -1.67 21.32
N LEU A 291 0.63 -1.95 21.12
CA LEU A 291 1.30 -3.23 21.41
C LEU A 291 2.11 -3.18 22.70
#